data_7732e4c1deab768f04158fb2258d4502
#
_entry.id   7732e4c1deab768f04158fb2258d4502
#
_cell.length_a   1.000
_cell.length_b   1.000
_cell.length_c   1.000
_cell.angle_alpha   90.00
_cell.angle_beta   90.00
_cell.angle_gamma   90.00
#
_symmetry.space_group_name_H-M   'P 1'
#
loop_
_entity.id
_entity.type
_entity.pdbx_description
1 polymer ?
#
loop_
_entity_poly.entity_id
_entity_poly.type
_entity_poly.pdbx_seq_one_letter_code
_entity_poly.pdbx_strand_id
1 'polypeptide(L)'
;MNWNAILPELLLSIGILVVFFLELFLSKKYYKFLVFVAGIVPLLSVLSLFLVQTPAQAFFGVLYTDTYSLIAKGLIYLITGLSLFASYDYFLKKGSEYGELAYLVLVSSLGLSLLVSSANLALLFLSLELASITMYILIGTFKGEYLSKEASYKYLVIGSIGTAMLAFGSAFYYGAVGSLTLKQYSQDNTLFLLGMFLILSALALKVSSVPFHFWTPDAYEGAPTPITAYISTAPKIALYFLLSKIAMLFSQMKTWVLLVIILSVLSMFYAGLIAYVQRSVKRLLAYSSVAHAGYFLLGVIVWDKFLNSAMLFYLSVYAFAVLGSFVVLTVLEKRENFTHHFMDYRGLGRYDTLLAVLLSLF
;
A
#
# COMPACT_ATOMS: atom_id res chain seq x y z
N MET A 1 -6.73 4.99 29.09
CA MET A 1 -6.42 4.98 27.65
C MET A 1 -4.92 4.81 27.52
N ASN A 2 -4.44 3.80 26.80
CA ASN A 2 -2.99 3.57 26.67
C ASN A 2 -2.45 4.42 25.51
N TRP A 3 -1.96 5.62 25.82
CA TRP A 3 -1.42 6.55 24.82
C TRP A 3 -0.17 6.01 24.12
N ASN A 4 0.59 5.13 24.79
CA ASN A 4 1.79 4.53 24.18
C ASN A 4 1.43 3.66 22.98
N ALA A 5 0.23 3.05 22.96
CA ALA A 5 -0.20 2.20 21.84
C ALA A 5 -0.42 2.96 20.53
N ILE A 6 -0.67 4.25 20.58
CA ILE A 6 -0.95 5.13 19.43
C ILE A 6 0.12 6.22 19.23
N LEU A 7 1.22 6.14 19.96
CA LEU A 7 2.29 7.15 19.91
C LEU A 7 2.83 7.37 18.47
N PRO A 8 3.11 6.34 17.66
CA PRO A 8 3.57 6.53 16.31
C PRO A 8 2.57 7.27 15.41
N GLU A 9 1.27 6.95 15.54
CA GLU A 9 0.20 7.62 14.80
C GLU A 9 0.01 9.06 15.26
N LEU A 10 0.17 9.35 16.54
CA LEU A 10 0.12 10.72 17.07
C LEU A 10 1.26 11.57 16.53
N LEU A 11 2.50 11.05 16.53
CA LEU A 11 3.65 11.75 15.97
C LEU A 11 3.46 12.00 14.46
N LEU A 12 2.99 10.99 13.74
CA LEU A 12 2.69 11.16 12.31
C LEU A 12 1.59 12.19 12.08
N SER A 13 0.53 12.20 12.89
CA SER A 13 -0.57 13.18 12.80
C SER A 13 -0.10 14.61 13.09
N ILE A 14 0.74 14.80 14.11
CA ILE A 14 1.36 16.11 14.40
C ILE A 14 2.25 16.54 13.23
N GLY A 15 3.05 15.61 12.67
CA GLY A 15 3.88 15.86 11.50
C GLY A 15 3.06 16.26 10.26
N ILE A 16 1.91 15.63 10.03
CA ILE A 16 0.98 15.99 8.95
C ILE A 16 0.52 17.45 9.13
N LEU A 17 0.10 17.83 10.35
CA LEU A 17 -0.31 19.21 10.63
C LEU A 17 0.84 20.19 10.43
N VAL A 18 2.04 19.87 10.87
CA VAL A 18 3.23 20.71 10.67
C VAL A 18 3.50 20.91 9.17
N VAL A 19 3.51 19.82 8.37
CA VAL A 19 3.76 19.90 6.93
C VAL A 19 2.64 20.67 6.22
N PHE A 20 1.38 20.47 6.62
CA PHE A 20 0.23 21.21 6.08
C PHE A 20 0.34 22.73 6.35
N PHE A 21 0.66 23.15 7.58
CA PHE A 21 0.84 24.55 7.90
C PHE A 21 2.08 25.15 7.23
N LEU A 22 3.16 24.38 7.12
CA LEU A 22 4.34 24.82 6.36
C LEU A 22 4.00 25.06 4.89
N GLU A 23 3.22 24.17 4.26
CA GLU A 23 2.79 24.33 2.88
C GLU A 23 1.92 25.59 2.70
N LEU A 24 1.01 25.84 3.65
CA LEU A 24 0.10 26.99 3.59
C LEU A 24 0.83 28.34 3.70
N PHE A 25 1.88 28.42 4.54
CA PHE A 25 2.55 29.68 4.85
C PHE A 25 3.89 29.86 4.11
N LEU A 26 4.53 28.80 3.63
CA LEU A 26 5.77 28.90 2.89
C LEU A 26 5.52 29.25 1.42
N SER A 27 6.36 30.13 0.88
CA SER A 27 6.36 30.36 -0.56
C SER A 27 6.88 29.13 -1.30
N LYS A 28 6.44 28.94 -2.53
CA LYS A 28 6.82 27.80 -3.41
C LYS A 28 8.33 27.60 -3.56
N LYS A 29 9.12 28.65 -3.38
CA LYS A 29 10.58 28.61 -3.37
C LYS A 29 11.14 27.60 -2.34
N TYR A 30 10.41 27.35 -1.25
CA TYR A 30 10.83 26.45 -0.17
C TYR A 30 10.26 25.03 -0.31
N TYR A 31 9.74 24.67 -1.47
CA TYR A 31 9.20 23.31 -1.73
C TYR A 31 10.16 22.19 -1.32
N LYS A 32 11.45 22.34 -1.64
CA LYS A 32 12.47 21.34 -1.25
C LYS A 32 12.56 21.14 0.26
N PHE A 33 12.50 22.22 1.01
CA PHE A 33 12.51 22.15 2.47
C PHE A 33 11.25 21.45 2.99
N LEU A 34 10.08 21.76 2.43
CA LEU A 34 8.81 21.11 2.78
C LEU A 34 8.88 19.58 2.58
N VAL A 35 9.34 19.12 1.41
CA VAL A 35 9.45 17.68 1.11
C VAL A 35 10.49 17.02 2.02
N PHE A 36 11.58 17.70 2.33
CA PHE A 36 12.59 17.22 3.27
C PHE A 36 12.00 17.01 4.67
N VAL A 37 11.28 18.01 5.20
CA VAL A 37 10.58 17.89 6.49
C VAL A 37 9.57 16.74 6.46
N ALA A 38 8.75 16.65 5.40
CA ALA A 38 7.78 15.59 5.23
C ALA A 38 8.43 14.19 5.19
N GLY A 39 9.61 14.05 4.59
CA GLY A 39 10.35 12.79 4.56
C GLY A 39 10.91 12.37 5.92
N ILE A 40 11.26 13.35 6.78
CA ILE A 40 11.74 13.08 8.14
C ILE A 40 10.63 12.63 9.08
N VAL A 41 9.41 13.16 8.94
CA VAL A 41 8.27 12.85 9.83
C VAL A 41 8.03 11.34 10.00
N PRO A 42 7.88 10.52 8.95
CA PRO A 42 7.69 9.09 9.12
C PRO A 42 8.92 8.40 9.70
N LEU A 43 10.14 8.88 9.45
CA LEU A 43 11.34 8.32 10.06
C LEU A 43 11.40 8.57 11.58
N LEU A 44 10.93 9.73 12.05
CA LEU A 44 10.74 9.99 13.49
C LEU A 44 9.66 9.06 14.07
N SER A 45 8.60 8.80 13.31
CA SER A 45 7.58 7.83 13.72
C SER A 45 8.14 6.41 13.84
N VAL A 46 9.12 5.99 13.02
CA VAL A 46 9.85 4.72 13.20
C VAL A 46 10.56 4.68 14.54
N LEU A 47 11.23 5.75 14.94
CA LEU A 47 11.93 5.80 16.24
C LEU A 47 10.95 5.66 17.41
N SER A 48 9.74 6.19 17.29
CA SER A 48 8.72 6.05 18.34
C SER A 48 8.20 4.63 18.51
N LEU A 49 8.34 3.74 17.50
CA LEU A 49 7.93 2.34 17.62
C LEU A 49 8.69 1.60 18.72
N PHE A 50 9.95 1.98 18.98
CA PHE A 50 10.76 1.38 20.05
C PHE A 50 10.26 1.72 21.47
N LEU A 51 9.39 2.73 21.59
CA LEU A 51 8.79 3.14 22.87
C LEU A 51 7.45 2.43 23.13
N VAL A 52 6.91 1.73 22.13
CA VAL A 52 5.62 1.02 22.24
C VAL A 52 5.83 -0.36 22.85
N GLN A 53 5.26 -0.60 24.00
CA GLN A 53 5.23 -1.93 24.62
C GLN A 53 4.12 -2.78 23.97
N THR A 54 4.44 -4.01 23.59
CA THR A 54 3.47 -4.96 23.01
C THR A 54 3.21 -6.15 23.92
N PRO A 55 1.98 -6.69 23.94
CA PRO A 55 0.79 -6.22 23.21
C PRO A 55 0.17 -4.96 23.83
N ALA A 56 -0.36 -4.07 23.00
CA ALA A 56 -0.99 -2.83 23.44
C ALA A 56 -2.38 -2.66 22.81
N GLN A 57 -3.32 -2.13 23.60
CA GLN A 57 -4.68 -1.84 23.16
C GLN A 57 -5.03 -0.38 23.41
N ALA A 58 -5.76 0.22 22.48
CA ALA A 58 -6.34 1.54 22.64
C ALA A 58 -7.80 1.56 22.18
N PHE A 59 -8.53 2.60 22.58
CA PHE A 59 -9.92 2.81 22.19
C PHE A 59 -10.83 1.59 22.47
N PHE A 60 -10.80 1.07 23.71
CA PHE A 60 -11.63 -0.09 24.13
C PHE A 60 -11.38 -1.36 23.28
N GLY A 61 -10.15 -1.58 22.83
CA GLY A 61 -9.78 -2.75 22.03
C GLY A 61 -10.05 -2.64 20.52
N VAL A 62 -10.55 -1.50 20.04
CA VAL A 62 -10.73 -1.24 18.60
C VAL A 62 -9.38 -1.23 17.87
N LEU A 63 -8.34 -0.73 18.53
CA LEU A 63 -6.97 -0.75 18.06
C LEU A 63 -6.15 -1.73 18.89
N TYR A 64 -5.51 -2.68 18.22
CA TYR A 64 -4.64 -3.70 18.81
C TYR A 64 -3.29 -3.74 18.08
N THR A 65 -2.24 -3.45 18.82
CA THR A 65 -0.87 -3.42 18.30
C THR A 65 -0.07 -4.54 18.94
N ASP A 66 0.41 -5.45 18.13
CA ASP A 66 1.34 -6.52 18.46
C ASP A 66 2.72 -6.29 17.82
N THR A 67 3.67 -7.15 18.09
CA THR A 67 5.03 -7.05 17.52
C THR A 67 5.00 -7.08 15.99
N TYR A 68 4.14 -7.89 15.39
CA TYR A 68 4.00 -7.94 13.92
C TYR A 68 3.46 -6.62 13.37
N SER A 69 2.46 -6.03 14.02
CA SER A 69 1.94 -4.70 13.67
C SER A 69 3.02 -3.63 13.75
N LEU A 70 3.91 -3.65 14.76
CA LEU A 70 5.00 -2.68 14.87
C LEU A 70 6.00 -2.81 13.71
N ILE A 71 6.37 -4.04 13.33
CA ILE A 71 7.27 -4.27 12.20
C ILE A 71 6.64 -3.75 10.89
N ALA A 72 5.35 -4.04 10.66
CA ALA A 72 4.64 -3.55 9.48
C ALA A 72 4.56 -2.02 9.45
N LYS A 73 4.25 -1.37 10.57
CA LYS A 73 4.29 0.10 10.69
C LYS A 73 5.67 0.66 10.37
N GLY A 74 6.72 0.02 10.91
CA GLY A 74 8.11 0.40 10.63
C GLY A 74 8.43 0.38 9.14
N LEU A 75 8.05 -0.71 8.44
CA LEU A 75 8.22 -0.81 6.99
C LEU A 75 7.41 0.25 6.23
N ILE A 76 6.15 0.47 6.60
CA ILE A 76 5.29 1.49 5.98
C ILE A 76 5.93 2.88 6.13
N TYR A 77 6.37 3.25 7.33
CA TYR A 77 6.98 4.55 7.58
C TYR A 77 8.31 4.73 6.86
N LEU A 78 9.17 3.70 6.83
CA LEU A 78 10.42 3.73 6.07
C LEU A 78 10.15 3.94 4.57
N ILE A 79 9.25 3.16 3.98
CA ILE A 79 8.87 3.29 2.57
C ILE A 79 8.28 4.67 2.29
N THR A 80 7.44 5.20 3.18
CA THR A 80 6.87 6.54 3.06
C THR A 80 7.94 7.61 3.01
N GLY A 81 8.89 7.58 3.94
CA GLY A 81 10.00 8.53 3.98
C GLY A 81 10.88 8.45 2.74
N LEU A 82 11.27 7.23 2.33
CA LEU A 82 12.09 7.02 1.14
C LEU A 82 11.38 7.45 -0.15
N SER A 83 10.07 7.20 -0.28
CA SER A 83 9.28 7.65 -1.43
C SER A 83 9.19 9.17 -1.51
N LEU A 84 9.05 9.86 -0.36
CA LEU A 84 9.07 11.31 -0.29
C LEU A 84 10.45 11.88 -0.69
N PHE A 85 11.54 11.28 -0.23
CA PHE A 85 12.88 11.70 -0.69
C PHE A 85 13.08 11.43 -2.18
N ALA A 86 12.57 10.34 -2.73
CA ALA A 86 12.63 10.07 -4.17
C ALA A 86 11.87 11.12 -4.99
N SER A 87 10.81 11.72 -4.42
CA SER A 87 10.01 12.76 -5.06
C SER A 87 10.64 14.16 -5.04
N TYR A 88 11.70 14.37 -4.24
CA TYR A 88 12.30 15.65 -3.89
C TYR A 88 12.60 16.59 -5.09
N ASP A 89 13.20 16.08 -6.16
CA ASP A 89 13.52 16.84 -7.37
C ASP A 89 12.56 16.58 -8.54
N TYR A 90 11.72 15.54 -8.43
CA TYR A 90 10.90 15.07 -9.54
C TYR A 90 9.85 16.10 -9.96
N PHE A 91 9.07 16.59 -9.01
CA PHE A 91 7.98 17.52 -9.29
C PHE A 91 8.48 18.89 -9.70
N LEU A 92 9.61 19.37 -9.17
CA LEU A 92 10.21 20.63 -9.57
C LEU A 92 10.62 20.65 -11.04
N LYS A 93 11.21 19.54 -11.53
CA LYS A 93 11.61 19.43 -12.94
C LYS A 93 10.44 19.38 -13.90
N LYS A 94 9.30 18.83 -13.46
CA LYS A 94 8.05 18.83 -14.26
C LYS A 94 7.28 20.16 -14.18
N GLY A 95 7.84 21.20 -13.56
CA GLY A 95 7.21 22.51 -13.45
C GLY A 95 5.99 22.54 -12.52
N SER A 96 5.86 21.54 -11.67
CA SER A 96 4.74 21.36 -10.77
C SER A 96 5.23 21.48 -9.32
N GLU A 97 4.80 22.54 -8.64
CA GLU A 97 5.12 22.83 -7.25
C GLU A 97 3.93 22.41 -6.36
N TYR A 98 3.64 21.10 -6.32
CA TYR A 98 2.52 20.55 -5.53
C TYR A 98 2.99 20.21 -4.12
N GLY A 99 3.00 21.17 -3.20
CA GLY A 99 3.32 20.95 -1.79
C GLY A 99 2.34 20.02 -1.10
N GLU A 100 1.09 20.03 -1.54
CA GLU A 100 0.01 19.15 -1.05
C GLU A 100 0.33 17.66 -1.16
N LEU A 101 1.15 17.23 -2.12
CA LEU A 101 1.53 15.82 -2.26
C LEU A 101 2.26 15.29 -1.03
N ALA A 102 3.06 16.14 -0.39
CA ALA A 102 3.86 15.73 0.75
C ALA A 102 2.98 15.30 1.93
N TYR A 103 2.00 16.13 2.32
CA TYR A 103 1.12 15.75 3.42
C TYR A 103 0.08 14.68 3.03
N LEU A 104 -0.35 14.60 1.75
CA LEU A 104 -1.24 13.53 1.30
C LEU A 104 -0.59 12.14 1.39
N VAL A 105 0.69 12.02 1.06
CA VAL A 105 1.43 10.76 1.26
C VAL A 105 1.50 10.39 2.75
N LEU A 106 1.72 11.38 3.64
CA LEU A 106 1.71 11.17 5.09
C LEU A 106 0.32 10.75 5.60
N VAL A 107 -0.76 11.38 5.11
CA VAL A 107 -2.15 11.01 5.48
C VAL A 107 -2.46 9.58 5.03
N SER A 108 -2.04 9.20 3.82
CA SER A 108 -2.15 7.81 3.36
C SER A 108 -1.40 6.85 4.29
N SER A 109 -0.17 7.19 4.67
CA SER A 109 0.64 6.39 5.59
C SER A 109 -0.01 6.24 6.98
N LEU A 110 -0.67 7.29 7.49
CA LEU A 110 -1.45 7.23 8.72
C LEU A 110 -2.61 6.23 8.60
N GLY A 111 -3.36 6.29 7.49
CA GLY A 111 -4.42 5.32 7.20
C GLY A 111 -3.90 3.88 7.18
N LEU A 112 -2.76 3.62 6.52
CA LEU A 112 -2.14 2.29 6.46
C LEU A 112 -1.65 1.81 7.83
N SER A 113 -1.09 2.70 8.65
CA SER A 113 -0.66 2.38 10.02
C SER A 113 -1.83 1.99 10.93
N LEU A 114 -2.93 2.74 10.87
CA LEU A 114 -4.17 2.42 11.59
C LEU A 114 -4.77 1.10 11.09
N LEU A 115 -4.73 0.84 9.78
CA LEU A 115 -5.22 -0.40 9.17
C LEU A 115 -4.53 -1.64 9.75
N VAL A 116 -3.22 -1.60 9.88
CA VAL A 116 -2.41 -2.71 10.42
C VAL A 116 -2.79 -3.02 11.88
N SER A 117 -3.14 -2.01 12.65
CA SER A 117 -3.52 -2.18 14.06
C SER A 117 -5.03 -2.34 14.28
N SER A 118 -5.84 -2.34 13.22
CA SER A 118 -7.28 -2.48 13.38
C SER A 118 -7.68 -3.88 13.89
N ALA A 119 -8.53 -3.91 14.91
CA ALA A 119 -9.15 -5.12 15.45
C ALA A 119 -10.67 -5.13 15.23
N ASN A 120 -11.20 -4.11 14.58
CA ASN A 120 -12.61 -3.89 14.36
C ASN A 120 -12.86 -3.48 12.89
N LEU A 121 -13.94 -4.01 12.30
CA LEU A 121 -14.29 -3.76 10.89
C LEU A 121 -14.58 -2.28 10.61
N ALA A 122 -15.09 -1.51 11.57
CA ALA A 122 -15.31 -0.07 11.39
C ALA A 122 -13.99 0.69 11.28
N LEU A 123 -13.02 0.42 12.18
CA LEU A 123 -11.69 1.05 12.08
C LEU A 123 -10.98 0.60 10.81
N LEU A 124 -11.08 -0.68 10.44
CA LEU A 124 -10.53 -1.23 9.21
C LEU A 124 -11.09 -0.47 7.98
N PHE A 125 -12.40 -0.26 7.93
CA PHE A 125 -13.06 0.49 6.85
C PHE A 125 -12.54 1.93 6.78
N LEU A 126 -12.58 2.65 7.90
CA LEU A 126 -12.16 4.06 7.94
C LEU A 126 -10.68 4.25 7.60
N SER A 127 -9.81 3.40 8.12
CA SER A 127 -8.36 3.49 7.87
C SER A 127 -8.01 3.15 6.41
N LEU A 128 -8.70 2.17 5.83
CA LEU A 128 -8.54 1.79 4.44
C LEU A 128 -9.02 2.91 3.50
N GLU A 129 -10.14 3.56 3.82
CA GLU A 129 -10.64 4.69 3.04
C GLU A 129 -9.76 5.92 3.17
N LEU A 130 -9.25 6.24 4.36
CA LEU A 130 -8.31 7.32 4.56
C LEU A 130 -7.08 7.16 3.64
N ALA A 131 -6.53 5.96 3.56
CA ALA A 131 -5.42 5.67 2.67
C ALA A 131 -5.82 5.70 1.18
N SER A 132 -6.98 5.12 0.82
CA SER A 132 -7.39 4.98 -0.58
C SER A 132 -7.75 6.30 -1.23
N ILE A 133 -8.52 7.16 -0.56
CA ILE A 133 -8.93 8.46 -1.08
C ILE A 133 -7.70 9.33 -1.39
N THR A 134 -6.73 9.35 -0.47
CA THR A 134 -5.48 10.10 -0.71
C THR A 134 -4.69 9.54 -1.89
N MET A 135 -4.65 8.21 -2.07
CA MET A 135 -3.98 7.60 -3.23
C MET A 135 -4.68 7.93 -4.56
N TYR A 136 -6.03 8.00 -4.59
CA TYR A 136 -6.74 8.43 -5.80
C TYR A 136 -6.32 9.83 -6.25
N ILE A 137 -6.18 10.76 -5.29
CA ILE A 137 -5.72 12.13 -5.54
C ILE A 137 -4.26 12.13 -6.00
N LEU A 138 -3.39 11.38 -5.34
CA LEU A 138 -1.96 11.29 -5.65
C LEU A 138 -1.70 10.76 -7.07
N ILE A 139 -2.46 9.77 -7.54
CA ILE A 139 -2.36 9.25 -8.92
C ILE A 139 -2.77 10.32 -9.93
N GLY A 140 -3.85 11.07 -9.65
CA GLY A 140 -4.39 12.10 -10.53
C GLY A 140 -3.70 13.47 -10.44
N THR A 141 -2.48 13.55 -9.89
CA THR A 141 -1.78 14.80 -9.64
C THR A 141 -1.54 15.62 -10.91
N PHE A 142 -1.14 14.99 -12.01
CA PHE A 142 -0.88 15.69 -13.27
C PHE A 142 -2.17 15.96 -14.03
N LYS A 143 -2.87 17.03 -13.64
CA LYS A 143 -4.17 17.43 -14.23
C LYS A 143 -4.11 17.70 -15.74
N GLY A 144 -2.94 18.01 -16.30
CA GLY A 144 -2.72 18.18 -17.74
C GLY A 144 -2.57 16.87 -18.51
N GLU A 145 -2.18 15.77 -17.87
CA GLU A 145 -1.90 14.49 -18.51
C GLU A 145 -3.14 13.59 -18.54
N TYR A 146 -3.51 13.10 -19.73
CA TYR A 146 -4.67 12.24 -19.92
C TYR A 146 -4.53 10.92 -19.14
N LEU A 147 -3.34 10.28 -19.20
CA LEU A 147 -3.07 9.02 -18.51
C LEU A 147 -3.22 9.13 -16.99
N SER A 148 -2.78 10.23 -16.40
CA SER A 148 -2.90 10.45 -14.94
C SER A 148 -4.38 10.58 -14.52
N LYS A 149 -5.18 11.30 -15.29
CA LYS A 149 -6.64 11.43 -15.05
C LYS A 149 -7.36 10.09 -15.20
N GLU A 150 -7.09 9.37 -16.29
CA GLU A 150 -7.70 8.07 -16.57
C GLU A 150 -7.35 7.06 -15.48
N ALA A 151 -6.09 6.99 -15.08
CA ALA A 151 -5.60 6.11 -14.03
C ALA A 151 -6.29 6.40 -12.68
N SER A 152 -6.37 7.68 -12.30
CA SER A 152 -7.05 8.12 -11.07
C SER A 152 -8.52 7.75 -11.09
N TYR A 153 -9.22 8.03 -12.21
CA TYR A 153 -10.63 7.72 -12.37
C TYR A 153 -10.91 6.20 -12.29
N LYS A 154 -10.13 5.39 -13.01
CA LYS A 154 -10.25 3.93 -12.96
C LYS A 154 -10.02 3.39 -11.55
N TYR A 155 -9.00 3.90 -10.87
CA TYR A 155 -8.68 3.46 -9.52
C TYR A 155 -9.77 3.88 -8.51
N LEU A 156 -10.33 5.09 -8.66
CA LEU A 156 -11.45 5.56 -7.84
C LEU A 156 -12.69 4.67 -8.04
N VAL A 157 -13.12 4.42 -9.29
CA VAL A 157 -14.34 3.66 -9.58
C VAL A 157 -14.20 2.21 -9.11
N ILE A 158 -13.10 1.55 -9.44
CA ILE A 158 -12.89 0.15 -9.04
C ILE A 158 -12.65 0.07 -7.53
N GLY A 159 -11.91 1.02 -6.97
CA GLY A 159 -11.66 1.10 -5.53
C GLY A 159 -12.93 1.29 -4.71
N SER A 160 -13.88 2.13 -5.16
CA SER A 160 -15.17 2.34 -4.47
C SER A 160 -16.08 1.11 -4.53
N ILE A 161 -16.00 0.28 -5.59
CA ILE A 161 -16.67 -1.03 -5.59
C ILE A 161 -16.12 -1.90 -4.46
N GLY A 162 -14.79 -1.97 -4.29
CA GLY A 162 -14.18 -2.69 -3.18
C GLY A 162 -14.62 -2.18 -1.80
N THR A 163 -14.74 -0.87 -1.65
CA THR A 163 -15.24 -0.24 -0.42
C THR A 163 -16.69 -0.61 -0.15
N ALA A 164 -17.55 -0.59 -1.17
CA ALA A 164 -18.94 -1.02 -1.04
C ALA A 164 -19.02 -2.51 -0.62
N MET A 165 -18.23 -3.38 -1.24
CA MET A 165 -18.15 -4.80 -0.86
C MET A 165 -17.72 -4.97 0.61
N LEU A 166 -16.76 -4.18 1.07
CA LEU A 166 -16.30 -4.21 2.47
C LEU A 166 -17.40 -3.75 3.42
N ALA A 167 -18.14 -2.69 3.09
CA ALA A 167 -19.24 -2.18 3.90
C ALA A 167 -20.38 -3.20 4.01
N PHE A 168 -20.83 -3.76 2.87
CA PHE A 168 -21.86 -4.81 2.88
C PHE A 168 -21.39 -6.08 3.59
N GLY A 169 -20.13 -6.50 3.35
CA GLY A 169 -19.54 -7.63 4.04
C GLY A 169 -19.50 -7.43 5.55
N SER A 170 -19.16 -6.22 6.01
CA SER A 170 -19.18 -5.86 7.43
C SER A 170 -20.59 -5.86 8.02
N ALA A 171 -21.61 -5.43 7.26
CA ALA A 171 -23.00 -5.47 7.69
C ALA A 171 -23.51 -6.92 7.84
N PHE A 172 -23.22 -7.81 6.89
CA PHE A 172 -23.55 -9.23 7.00
C PHE A 172 -22.80 -9.93 8.13
N TYR A 173 -21.51 -9.62 8.32
CA TYR A 173 -20.74 -10.09 9.45
C TYR A 173 -21.38 -9.66 10.78
N TYR A 174 -21.74 -8.38 10.91
CA TYR A 174 -22.41 -7.85 12.09
C TYR A 174 -23.76 -8.53 12.34
N GLY A 175 -24.56 -8.75 11.29
CA GLY A 175 -25.85 -9.45 11.40
C GLY A 175 -25.72 -10.89 11.89
N ALA A 176 -24.58 -11.56 11.58
CA ALA A 176 -24.33 -12.93 12.03
C ALA A 176 -23.71 -12.99 13.43
N VAL A 177 -22.76 -12.09 13.75
CA VAL A 177 -21.90 -12.16 14.95
C VAL A 177 -22.39 -11.23 16.06
N GLY A 178 -23.19 -10.21 15.75
CA GLY A 178 -23.65 -9.17 16.67
C GLY A 178 -22.56 -8.18 17.11
N SER A 179 -21.39 -8.20 16.45
CA SER A 179 -20.25 -7.33 16.77
C SER A 179 -19.43 -7.05 15.53
N LEU A 180 -18.86 -5.84 15.43
CA LEU A 180 -17.88 -5.49 14.39
C LEU A 180 -16.45 -5.89 14.74
N THR A 181 -16.19 -6.35 15.96
CA THR A 181 -14.87 -6.84 16.37
C THR A 181 -14.59 -8.17 15.68
N LEU A 182 -13.43 -8.26 15.03
CA LEU A 182 -12.99 -9.49 14.37
C LEU A 182 -12.77 -10.58 15.43
N LYS A 183 -13.57 -11.64 15.38
CA LYS A 183 -13.52 -12.77 16.29
C LYS A 183 -13.62 -14.08 15.51
N GLN A 184 -13.03 -15.14 16.11
CA GLN A 184 -13.25 -16.47 15.62
C GLN A 184 -14.74 -16.83 15.78
N TYR A 185 -15.35 -17.33 14.71
CA TYR A 185 -16.76 -17.72 14.67
C TYR A 185 -16.89 -19.10 14.05
N SER A 186 -17.53 -20.01 14.74
CA SER A 186 -17.55 -21.44 14.40
C SER A 186 -18.92 -21.94 13.87
N GLN A 187 -19.92 -21.07 13.77
CA GLN A 187 -21.23 -21.48 13.28
C GLN A 187 -21.33 -21.36 11.77
N ASP A 188 -21.85 -22.37 11.09
CA ASP A 188 -22.19 -22.36 9.67
C ASP A 188 -23.46 -21.52 9.44
N ASN A 189 -23.29 -20.20 9.40
CA ASN A 189 -24.34 -19.22 9.13
C ASN A 189 -24.14 -18.62 7.74
N THR A 190 -25.15 -18.68 6.90
CA THR A 190 -25.11 -18.14 5.53
C THR A 190 -24.75 -16.65 5.50
N LEU A 191 -25.27 -15.85 6.44
CA LEU A 191 -24.92 -14.44 6.55
C LEU A 191 -23.44 -14.24 6.84
N PHE A 192 -22.88 -15.05 7.74
CA PHE A 192 -21.46 -15.00 8.05
C PHE A 192 -20.60 -15.34 6.82
N LEU A 193 -20.93 -16.42 6.10
CA LEU A 193 -20.21 -16.81 4.89
C LEU A 193 -20.28 -15.74 3.80
N LEU A 194 -21.46 -15.14 3.57
CA LEU A 194 -21.63 -14.01 2.63
C LEU A 194 -20.80 -12.80 3.06
N GLY A 195 -20.82 -12.45 4.35
CA GLY A 195 -20.02 -11.36 4.91
C GLY A 195 -18.53 -11.57 4.67
N MET A 196 -18.03 -12.76 4.99
CA MET A 196 -16.62 -13.12 4.81
C MET A 196 -16.21 -13.16 3.33
N PHE A 197 -17.07 -13.67 2.45
CA PHE A 197 -16.82 -13.67 1.00
C PHE A 197 -16.67 -12.23 0.46
N LEU A 198 -17.56 -11.31 0.86
CA LEU A 198 -17.50 -9.91 0.43
C LEU A 198 -16.26 -9.19 1.00
N ILE A 199 -15.93 -9.41 2.28
CA ILE A 199 -14.73 -8.85 2.91
C ILE A 199 -13.47 -9.35 2.17
N LEU A 200 -13.37 -10.67 1.91
CA LEU A 200 -12.24 -11.24 1.19
C LEU A 200 -12.14 -10.66 -0.23
N SER A 201 -13.26 -10.56 -0.95
CA SER A 201 -13.30 -9.99 -2.29
C SER A 201 -12.86 -8.52 -2.32
N ALA A 202 -13.29 -7.72 -1.32
CA ALA A 202 -12.85 -6.34 -1.15
C ALA A 202 -11.34 -6.23 -0.92
N LEU A 203 -10.80 -7.06 -0.04
CA LEU A 203 -9.36 -7.09 0.22
C LEU A 203 -8.56 -7.63 -0.97
N ALA A 204 -9.08 -8.64 -1.67
CA ALA A 204 -8.53 -9.18 -2.90
C ALA A 204 -8.41 -8.10 -4.00
N LEU A 205 -9.43 -7.23 -4.12
CA LEU A 205 -9.41 -6.07 -5.02
C LEU A 205 -8.31 -5.07 -4.61
N LYS A 206 -8.19 -4.78 -3.32
CA LYS A 206 -7.20 -3.81 -2.81
C LYS A 206 -5.75 -4.32 -2.92
N VAL A 207 -5.48 -5.63 -2.78
CA VAL A 207 -4.14 -6.21 -3.02
C VAL A 207 -3.86 -6.48 -4.49
N SER A 208 -4.82 -6.24 -5.37
CA SER A 208 -4.71 -6.48 -6.82
C SER A 208 -4.58 -7.95 -7.20
N SER A 209 -5.24 -8.86 -6.50
CA SER A 209 -5.25 -10.26 -6.91
C SER A 209 -6.22 -10.50 -8.07
N VAL A 210 -5.91 -11.48 -8.92
CA VAL A 210 -6.80 -11.89 -10.02
C VAL A 210 -8.04 -12.56 -9.45
N PRO A 211 -9.28 -12.18 -9.91
CA PRO A 211 -9.59 -11.37 -11.09
C PRO A 211 -9.68 -9.85 -10.86
N PHE A 212 -9.45 -9.34 -9.67
CA PHE A 212 -9.71 -7.95 -9.29
C PHE A 212 -8.55 -6.96 -9.59
N HIS A 213 -7.58 -7.33 -10.42
CA HIS A 213 -6.30 -6.63 -10.64
C HIS A 213 -6.35 -5.53 -11.71
N PHE A 214 -7.45 -5.37 -12.46
CA PHE A 214 -7.52 -4.56 -13.69
C PHE A 214 -7.09 -3.10 -13.55
N TRP A 215 -7.25 -2.52 -12.38
CA TRP A 215 -6.87 -1.14 -12.11
C TRP A 215 -5.35 -0.93 -11.98
N THR A 216 -4.61 -1.96 -11.59
CA THR A 216 -3.19 -1.85 -11.16
C THR A 216 -2.25 -1.45 -12.29
N PRO A 217 -2.30 -2.06 -13.50
CA PRO A 217 -1.41 -1.65 -14.59
C PRO A 217 -1.63 -0.21 -15.00
N ASP A 218 -2.89 0.23 -15.08
CA ASP A 218 -3.23 1.59 -15.49
C ASP A 218 -2.87 2.61 -14.40
N ALA A 219 -3.10 2.28 -13.14
CA ALA A 219 -2.71 3.13 -12.00
C ALA A 219 -1.19 3.31 -11.91
N TYR A 220 -0.40 2.24 -12.11
CA TYR A 220 1.06 2.33 -12.05
C TYR A 220 1.65 3.08 -13.24
N GLU A 221 1.07 2.94 -14.43
CA GLU A 221 1.53 3.64 -15.63
C GLU A 221 1.20 5.12 -15.58
N GLY A 222 -0.03 5.49 -15.19
CA GLY A 222 -0.50 6.87 -15.21
C GLY A 222 -0.10 7.69 -13.98
N ALA A 223 0.29 7.07 -12.86
CA ALA A 223 0.76 7.80 -11.70
C ALA A 223 2.15 8.40 -11.90
N PRO A 224 2.47 9.54 -11.25
CA PRO A 224 3.84 10.01 -11.13
C PRO A 224 4.76 8.93 -10.57
N THR A 225 5.93 8.74 -11.16
CA THR A 225 6.80 7.57 -10.84
C THR A 225 7.15 7.43 -9.35
N PRO A 226 7.49 8.51 -8.59
CA PRO A 226 7.71 8.37 -7.15
C PRO A 226 6.43 8.03 -6.37
N ILE A 227 5.26 8.45 -6.86
CA ILE A 227 3.97 8.02 -6.28
C ILE A 227 3.71 6.55 -6.58
N THR A 228 4.06 6.08 -7.80
CA THR A 228 3.99 4.64 -8.12
C THR A 228 4.87 3.82 -7.17
N ALA A 229 6.08 4.29 -6.84
CA ALA A 229 6.95 3.65 -5.85
C ALA A 229 6.25 3.45 -4.50
N TYR A 230 5.54 4.47 -4.02
CA TYR A 230 4.78 4.42 -2.77
C TYR A 230 3.58 3.46 -2.85
N ILE A 231 2.68 3.63 -3.85
CA ILE A 231 1.45 2.85 -3.95
C ILE A 231 1.68 1.37 -4.29
N SER A 232 2.83 1.04 -4.87
CA SER A 232 3.21 -0.35 -5.17
C SER A 232 3.75 -1.11 -3.96
N THR A 233 4.10 -0.43 -2.88
CA THR A 233 4.81 -1.00 -1.73
C THR A 233 4.04 -0.84 -0.42
N ALA A 234 3.92 0.36 0.14
CA ALA A 234 3.34 0.60 1.46
C ALA A 234 1.90 0.03 1.64
N PRO A 235 0.95 0.24 0.70
CA PRO A 235 -0.39 -0.33 0.82
C PRO A 235 -0.40 -1.85 0.83
N LYS A 236 0.48 -2.49 0.05
CA LYS A 236 0.57 -3.94 0.01
C LYS A 236 1.05 -4.51 1.32
N ILE A 237 2.06 -3.91 1.95
CA ILE A 237 2.51 -4.31 3.29
C ILE A 237 1.33 -4.30 4.26
N ALA A 238 0.58 -3.19 4.33
CA ALA A 238 -0.55 -3.06 5.25
C ALA A 238 -1.66 -4.10 4.99
N LEU A 239 -2.01 -4.30 3.72
CA LEU A 239 -3.09 -5.22 3.33
C LEU A 239 -2.73 -6.69 3.55
N TYR A 240 -1.50 -7.09 3.27
CA TYR A 240 -1.06 -8.47 3.57
C TYR A 240 -1.00 -8.75 5.05
N PHE A 241 -0.57 -7.76 5.83
CA PHE A 241 -0.61 -7.85 7.28
C PHE A 241 -2.03 -8.04 7.80
N LEU A 242 -2.98 -7.27 7.27
CA LEU A 242 -4.39 -7.40 7.59
C LEU A 242 -4.94 -8.76 7.18
N LEU A 243 -4.66 -9.22 5.94
CA LEU A 243 -5.08 -10.54 5.47
C LEU A 243 -4.53 -11.67 6.34
N SER A 244 -3.28 -11.57 6.80
CA SER A 244 -2.69 -12.54 7.72
C SER A 244 -3.42 -12.58 9.07
N LYS A 245 -3.80 -11.43 9.62
CA LYS A 245 -4.62 -11.36 10.85
C LYS A 245 -6.00 -12.01 10.66
N ILE A 246 -6.64 -11.73 9.53
CA ILE A 246 -7.96 -12.32 9.21
C ILE A 246 -7.80 -13.83 8.99
N ALA A 247 -6.77 -14.28 8.29
CA ALA A 247 -6.50 -15.70 8.07
C ALA A 247 -6.30 -16.47 9.38
N MET A 248 -5.63 -15.88 10.36
CA MET A 248 -5.48 -16.47 11.70
C MET A 248 -6.84 -16.83 12.33
N LEU A 249 -7.85 -15.99 12.14
CA LEU A 249 -9.17 -16.19 12.72
C LEU A 249 -10.00 -17.23 11.94
N PHE A 250 -9.76 -17.37 10.63
CA PHE A 250 -10.63 -18.12 9.72
C PHE A 250 -9.90 -19.26 8.97
N SER A 251 -8.64 -19.55 9.32
CA SER A 251 -7.85 -20.63 8.69
C SER A 251 -8.47 -22.04 8.78
N GLN A 252 -9.31 -22.27 9.77
CA GLN A 252 -10.03 -23.56 9.94
C GLN A 252 -11.22 -23.72 8.97
N MET A 253 -11.65 -22.63 8.31
CA MET A 253 -12.76 -22.69 7.36
C MET A 253 -12.27 -23.13 5.99
N LYS A 254 -12.67 -24.33 5.55
CA LYS A 254 -12.29 -24.89 4.25
C LYS A 254 -12.65 -23.97 3.07
N THR A 255 -13.79 -23.30 3.13
CA THR A 255 -14.24 -22.34 2.10
C THR A 255 -13.31 -21.16 1.99
N TRP A 256 -12.86 -20.58 3.11
CA TRP A 256 -11.88 -19.50 3.14
C TRP A 256 -10.56 -19.92 2.48
N VAL A 257 -10.01 -21.06 2.92
CA VAL A 257 -8.74 -21.59 2.39
C VAL A 257 -8.84 -21.82 0.88
N LEU A 258 -9.93 -22.45 0.41
CA LEU A 258 -10.15 -22.70 -1.02
C LEU A 258 -10.19 -21.41 -1.84
N LEU A 259 -10.90 -20.37 -1.38
CA LEU A 259 -10.99 -19.10 -2.08
C LEU A 259 -9.61 -18.41 -2.17
N VAL A 260 -8.83 -18.42 -1.09
CA VAL A 260 -7.49 -17.82 -1.08
C VAL A 260 -6.55 -18.62 -2.01
N ILE A 261 -6.63 -19.94 -2.06
CA ILE A 261 -5.87 -20.77 -3.02
C ILE A 261 -6.21 -20.38 -4.46
N ILE A 262 -7.48 -20.25 -4.80
CA ILE A 262 -7.91 -19.88 -6.15
C ILE A 262 -7.35 -18.50 -6.53
N LEU A 263 -7.49 -17.49 -5.67
CA LEU A 263 -6.95 -16.16 -5.89
C LEU A 263 -5.43 -16.17 -6.05
N SER A 264 -4.72 -16.95 -5.24
CA SER A 264 -3.26 -17.11 -5.30
C SER A 264 -2.82 -17.70 -6.65
N VAL A 265 -3.34 -18.86 -7.01
CA VAL A 265 -2.98 -19.57 -8.24
C VAL A 265 -3.29 -18.72 -9.48
N LEU A 266 -4.49 -18.15 -9.57
CA LEU A 266 -4.88 -17.28 -10.68
C LEU A 266 -3.95 -16.06 -10.79
N SER A 267 -3.57 -15.44 -9.67
CA SER A 267 -2.70 -14.26 -9.68
C SER A 267 -1.30 -14.60 -10.19
N MET A 268 -0.72 -15.70 -9.75
CA MET A 268 0.61 -16.14 -10.19
C MET A 268 0.63 -16.46 -11.70
N PHE A 269 -0.30 -17.28 -12.17
CA PHE A 269 -0.31 -17.70 -13.57
C PHE A 269 -0.68 -16.59 -14.52
N TYR A 270 -1.82 -15.92 -14.30
CA TYR A 270 -2.31 -14.89 -15.20
C TYR A 270 -1.34 -13.72 -15.29
N ALA A 271 -0.90 -13.20 -14.14
CA ALA A 271 -0.02 -12.04 -14.14
C ALA A 271 1.35 -12.35 -14.76
N GLY A 272 1.90 -13.55 -14.52
CA GLY A 272 3.16 -13.98 -15.13
C GLY A 272 3.08 -14.04 -16.65
N LEU A 273 1.99 -14.58 -17.20
CA LEU A 273 1.79 -14.65 -18.65
C LEU A 273 1.61 -13.26 -19.28
N ILE A 274 0.83 -12.39 -18.66
CA ILE A 274 0.57 -11.06 -19.21
C ILE A 274 1.78 -10.12 -19.03
N ALA A 275 2.58 -10.27 -17.98
CA ALA A 275 3.81 -9.52 -17.78
C ALA A 275 4.77 -9.68 -18.99
N TYR A 276 4.87 -10.89 -19.55
CA TYR A 276 5.76 -11.19 -20.66
C TYR A 276 5.45 -10.41 -21.95
N VAL A 277 4.19 -10.06 -22.20
CA VAL A 277 3.78 -9.35 -23.42
C VAL A 277 3.72 -7.82 -23.25
N GLN A 278 4.09 -7.30 -22.07
CA GLN A 278 4.09 -5.85 -21.85
C GLN A 278 5.20 -5.17 -22.65
N ARG A 279 4.98 -3.89 -22.99
CA ARG A 279 5.95 -3.03 -23.70
C ARG A 279 6.47 -1.88 -22.84
N SER A 280 5.79 -1.58 -21.74
CA SER A 280 6.16 -0.55 -20.76
C SER A 280 6.72 -1.23 -19.50
N VAL A 281 7.86 -0.73 -19.01
CA VAL A 281 8.49 -1.24 -17.77
C VAL A 281 7.58 -1.00 -16.56
N LYS A 282 6.86 0.13 -16.48
CA LYS A 282 5.89 0.39 -15.42
C LYS A 282 4.77 -0.66 -15.40
N ARG A 283 4.23 -1.03 -16.58
CA ARG A 283 3.19 -2.08 -16.68
C ARG A 283 3.75 -3.46 -16.36
N LEU A 284 4.97 -3.75 -16.80
CA LEU A 284 5.65 -5.02 -16.43
C LEU A 284 5.78 -5.13 -14.90
N LEU A 285 6.26 -4.08 -14.22
CA LEU A 285 6.36 -4.04 -12.77
C LEU A 285 4.98 -4.13 -12.08
N ALA A 286 3.93 -3.58 -12.70
CA ALA A 286 2.56 -3.72 -12.20
C ALA A 286 2.09 -5.18 -12.25
N TYR A 287 2.28 -5.90 -13.36
CA TYR A 287 1.93 -7.32 -13.44
C TYR A 287 2.84 -8.19 -12.56
N SER A 288 4.14 -7.87 -12.45
CA SER A 288 5.01 -8.48 -11.46
C SER A 288 4.42 -8.33 -10.04
N SER A 289 3.96 -7.14 -9.70
CA SER A 289 3.31 -6.84 -8.42
C SER A 289 2.01 -7.64 -8.20
N VAL A 290 1.24 -7.95 -9.26
CA VAL A 290 0.07 -8.85 -9.20
C VAL A 290 0.49 -10.30 -9.00
N ALA A 291 1.55 -10.76 -9.65
CA ALA A 291 2.10 -12.11 -9.43
C ALA A 291 2.59 -12.28 -7.99
N HIS A 292 3.32 -11.30 -7.45
CA HIS A 292 3.75 -11.27 -6.05
C HIS A 292 2.56 -11.28 -5.08
N ALA A 293 1.41 -10.66 -5.44
CA ALA A 293 0.17 -10.80 -4.68
C ALA A 293 -0.22 -12.27 -4.52
N GLY A 294 -0.10 -13.07 -5.57
CA GLY A 294 -0.33 -14.51 -5.51
C GLY A 294 0.62 -15.24 -4.54
N TYR A 295 1.92 -14.92 -4.56
CA TYR A 295 2.88 -15.51 -3.62
C TYR A 295 2.59 -15.14 -2.17
N PHE A 296 2.21 -13.89 -1.89
CA PHE A 296 1.82 -13.47 -0.56
C PHE A 296 0.57 -14.21 -0.05
N LEU A 297 -0.42 -14.44 -0.93
CA LEU A 297 -1.63 -15.19 -0.58
C LEU A 297 -1.32 -16.64 -0.18
N LEU A 298 -0.24 -17.26 -0.69
CA LEU A 298 0.20 -18.58 -0.20
C LEU A 298 0.58 -18.52 1.29
N GLY A 299 1.31 -17.48 1.70
CA GLY A 299 1.64 -17.29 3.12
C GLY A 299 0.43 -17.02 4.01
N VAL A 300 -0.62 -16.43 3.45
CA VAL A 300 -1.90 -16.20 4.15
C VAL A 300 -2.65 -17.52 4.39
N ILE A 301 -2.50 -18.53 3.50
CA ILE A 301 -3.14 -19.84 3.62
C ILE A 301 -2.57 -20.64 4.78
N VAL A 302 -1.26 -20.60 4.94
CA VAL A 302 -0.55 -21.42 5.93
C VAL A 302 -0.16 -20.54 7.11
N TRP A 303 -1.07 -20.41 8.07
CA TRP A 303 -0.82 -19.64 9.28
C TRP A 303 0.05 -20.44 10.27
N ASP A 304 1.35 -20.12 10.33
CA ASP A 304 2.28 -20.62 11.34
C ASP A 304 3.27 -19.53 11.74
N LYS A 305 3.80 -19.58 12.98
CA LYS A 305 4.78 -18.59 13.49
C LYS A 305 6.03 -18.50 12.62
N PHE A 306 6.52 -19.63 12.12
CA PHE A 306 7.69 -19.66 11.24
C PHE A 306 7.39 -18.99 9.89
N LEU A 307 6.25 -19.30 9.28
CA LEU A 307 5.84 -18.73 7.99
C LEU A 307 5.55 -17.24 8.09
N ASN A 308 5.05 -16.74 9.22
CA ASN A 308 4.91 -15.31 9.43
C ASN A 308 6.24 -14.57 9.37
N SER A 309 7.30 -15.12 9.96
CA SER A 309 8.63 -14.53 9.89
C SER A 309 9.18 -14.55 8.46
N ALA A 310 8.99 -15.65 7.73
CA ALA A 310 9.36 -15.76 6.32
C ALA A 310 8.60 -14.77 5.44
N MET A 311 7.29 -14.57 5.70
CA MET A 311 6.47 -13.59 5.00
C MET A 311 6.91 -12.15 5.27
N LEU A 312 7.25 -11.82 6.51
CA LEU A 312 7.80 -10.51 6.85
C LEU A 312 9.11 -10.23 6.12
N PHE A 313 10.00 -11.22 6.09
CA PHE A 313 11.24 -11.12 5.34
C PHE A 313 10.98 -10.88 3.86
N TYR A 314 10.09 -11.69 3.27
CA TYR A 314 9.74 -11.57 1.85
C TYR A 314 9.10 -10.21 1.52
N LEU A 315 8.15 -9.74 2.35
CA LEU A 315 7.53 -8.41 2.21
C LEU A 315 8.58 -7.29 2.28
N SER A 316 9.56 -7.42 3.18
CA SER A 316 10.64 -6.44 3.31
C SER A 316 11.50 -6.40 2.05
N VAL A 317 11.96 -7.56 1.57
CA VAL A 317 12.75 -7.65 0.33
C VAL A 317 11.97 -7.11 -0.87
N TYR A 318 10.71 -7.53 -1.01
CA TYR A 318 9.81 -7.03 -2.07
C TYR A 318 9.68 -5.50 -2.02
N ALA A 319 9.43 -4.94 -0.83
CA ALA A 319 9.21 -3.51 -0.69
C ALA A 319 10.45 -2.70 -1.11
N PHE A 320 11.65 -3.11 -0.70
CA PHE A 320 12.88 -2.42 -1.08
C PHE A 320 13.24 -2.64 -2.55
N ALA A 321 13.04 -3.84 -3.10
CA ALA A 321 13.29 -4.12 -4.50
C ALA A 321 12.39 -3.30 -5.43
N VAL A 322 11.08 -3.28 -5.15
CA VAL A 322 10.12 -2.51 -5.95
C VAL A 322 10.32 -1.01 -5.79
N LEU A 323 10.51 -0.53 -4.54
CA LEU A 323 10.84 0.88 -4.30
C LEU A 323 12.09 1.28 -5.06
N GLY A 324 13.17 0.50 -4.95
CA GLY A 324 14.45 0.74 -5.62
C GLY A 324 14.28 0.80 -7.14
N SER A 325 13.55 -0.15 -7.73
CA SER A 325 13.22 -0.15 -9.16
C SER A 325 12.56 1.18 -9.57
N PHE A 326 11.49 1.60 -8.88
CA PHE A 326 10.80 2.84 -9.22
C PHE A 326 11.62 4.11 -8.92
N VAL A 327 12.51 4.09 -7.93
CA VAL A 327 13.46 5.19 -7.70
C VAL A 327 14.42 5.33 -8.88
N VAL A 328 14.96 4.20 -9.41
CA VAL A 328 15.80 4.22 -10.62
C VAL A 328 14.99 4.78 -11.81
N LEU A 329 13.75 4.32 -11.99
CA LEU A 329 12.87 4.85 -13.05
C LEU A 329 12.62 6.36 -12.89
N THR A 330 12.44 6.85 -11.66
CA THR A 330 12.28 8.29 -11.34
C THR A 330 13.50 9.10 -11.78
N VAL A 331 14.71 8.55 -11.59
CA VAL A 331 15.95 9.21 -12.04
C VAL A 331 16.07 9.20 -13.56
N LEU A 332 15.73 8.07 -14.20
CA LEU A 332 15.79 7.94 -15.67
C LEU A 332 14.76 8.83 -16.38
N GLU A 333 13.58 9.03 -15.80
CA GLU A 333 12.53 9.92 -16.32
C GLU A 333 12.95 11.41 -16.38
N LYS A 334 14.07 11.76 -15.74
CA LYS A 334 14.66 13.10 -15.87
C LYS A 334 15.30 13.36 -17.26
N ARG A 335 15.47 12.32 -18.09
CA ARG A 335 15.98 12.42 -19.45
C ARG A 335 14.87 12.91 -20.40
N GLU A 336 15.25 13.66 -21.40
CA GLU A 336 14.31 14.13 -22.42
C GLU A 336 13.69 12.97 -23.19
N ASN A 337 12.38 13.03 -23.45
CA ASN A 337 11.61 12.04 -24.20
C ASN A 337 11.61 10.61 -23.64
N PHE A 338 11.83 10.42 -22.35
CA PHE A 338 11.77 9.11 -21.72
C PHE A 338 10.32 8.66 -21.47
N THR A 339 9.89 7.56 -22.11
CA THR A 339 8.49 7.09 -22.12
C THR A 339 8.24 5.81 -21.33
N HIS A 340 9.26 5.28 -20.65
CA HIS A 340 9.27 3.96 -19.97
C HIS A 340 9.07 2.76 -20.91
N HIS A 341 9.16 2.92 -22.23
CA HIS A 341 9.16 1.82 -23.17
C HIS A 341 10.50 1.07 -23.09
N PHE A 342 10.52 -0.26 -23.32
CA PHE A 342 11.76 -1.04 -23.24
C PHE A 342 12.90 -0.49 -24.12
N MET A 343 12.58 0.16 -25.22
CA MET A 343 13.60 0.77 -26.11
C MET A 343 14.38 1.90 -25.43
N ASP A 344 13.78 2.61 -24.45
CA ASP A 344 14.42 3.71 -23.74
C ASP A 344 15.57 3.24 -22.83
N TYR A 345 15.59 1.95 -22.50
CA TYR A 345 16.62 1.33 -21.66
C TYR A 345 17.76 0.74 -22.49
N ARG A 346 17.65 0.77 -23.84
CA ARG A 346 18.67 0.20 -24.69
C ARG A 346 20.00 0.93 -24.53
N GLY A 347 21.05 0.18 -24.19
CA GLY A 347 22.40 0.73 -23.98
C GLY A 347 22.59 1.43 -22.64
N LEU A 348 21.64 1.34 -21.69
CA LEU A 348 21.75 1.97 -20.35
C LEU A 348 23.09 1.67 -19.66
N GLY A 349 23.56 0.43 -19.74
CA GLY A 349 24.85 0.04 -19.14
C GLY A 349 26.08 0.74 -19.73
N ARG A 350 25.97 1.37 -20.92
CA ARG A 350 27.04 2.18 -21.53
C ARG A 350 26.98 3.65 -21.11
N TYR A 351 25.77 4.17 -20.87
CA TYR A 351 25.56 5.58 -20.54
C TYR A 351 25.54 5.86 -19.05
N ASP A 352 25.01 4.90 -18.27
CA ASP A 352 24.87 5.01 -16.82
C ASP A 352 24.92 3.61 -16.20
N THR A 353 26.16 3.14 -16.01
CA THR A 353 26.43 1.79 -15.48
C THR A 353 25.82 1.59 -14.09
N LEU A 354 25.84 2.63 -13.23
CA LEU A 354 25.31 2.55 -11.89
C LEU A 354 23.79 2.26 -11.90
N LEU A 355 23.02 3.05 -12.66
CA LEU A 355 21.58 2.85 -12.77
C LEU A 355 21.22 1.52 -13.43
N ALA A 356 22.02 1.07 -14.41
CA ALA A 356 21.83 -0.24 -15.04
C ALA A 356 22.04 -1.40 -14.05
N VAL A 357 23.09 -1.33 -13.24
CA VAL A 357 23.38 -2.35 -12.20
C VAL A 357 22.31 -2.33 -11.13
N LEU A 358 21.90 -1.16 -10.64
CA LEU A 358 20.82 -1.04 -9.65
C LEU A 358 19.50 -1.61 -10.18
N LEU A 359 19.10 -1.29 -11.42
CA LEU A 359 17.87 -1.81 -12.02
C LEU A 359 17.92 -3.33 -12.24
N SER A 360 19.09 -3.90 -12.46
CA SER A 360 19.26 -5.36 -12.61
C SER A 360 19.33 -6.10 -11.27
N LEU A 361 19.65 -5.39 -10.20
CA LEU A 361 19.75 -5.95 -8.85
C LEU A 361 18.37 -5.98 -8.17
N PHE A 362 17.53 -4.97 -8.44
CA PHE A 362 16.16 -4.87 -7.94
C PHE A 362 15.17 -5.67 -8.80
#